data_cfd201fe93aea16293d9ec324d4245a6
#
_entry.id   cfd201fe93aea16293d9ec324d4245a6
#
_cell.length_a   1.000
_cell.length_b   1.000
_cell.length_c   1.000
_cell.angle_alpha   90.00
_cell.angle_beta   90.00
_cell.angle_gamma   90.00
#
_symmetry.space_group_name_H-M   'P 1'
#
loop_
_entity.id
_entity.type
_entity.pdbx_description
1 polymer ?
#
loop_
_entity_poly.entity_id
_entity_poly.type
_entity_poly.pdbx_seq_one_letter_code
_entity_poly.pdbx_strand_id
1 'polypeptide(L)'
;APVPHHSVHQCMPLPARFGARHPKLVGIIEEMEGNLEEPLSPSLLARQAGLSTRQLERLFRRYLDRSPKRYYLELRLKKARSLLLQTDMSVINVALACGFSSPSHFSKCYRAFYGRTPYRERGIPVIAAVA
;
A
#
# COMPACT_ATOMS: atom_id res chain seq x y z
N ALA A 1 -14.62 16.10 -1.24
CA ALA A 1 -14.71 15.97 -1.33
C ALA A 1 -14.39 15.61 -1.58
N PRO A 2 -14.30 15.61 -1.61
CA PRO A 2 -14.01 15.24 -1.75
C PRO A 2 -13.49 14.80 -1.80
N VAL A 3 -13.34 14.51 -1.78
CA VAL A 3 -12.88 14.14 -1.84
C VAL A 3 -12.45 13.66 -1.98
N PRO A 4 -12.36 13.44 -2.09
CA PRO A 4 -11.82 12.93 -2.23
C PRO A 4 -11.08 12.59 -2.39
N HIS A 5 -10.68 12.57 -2.46
CA HIS A 5 -10.01 12.32 -2.65
C HIS A 5 -9.74 11.75 -2.27
N HIS A 6 -9.61 11.69 -2.07
CA HIS A 6 -9.38 11.27 -1.71
C HIS A 6 -9.67 10.58 -1.23
N SER A 7 -9.68 10.38 -1.32
CA SER A 7 -10.02 9.94 -0.88
C SER A 7 -10.15 9.39 -0.54
N VAL A 8 -10.03 9.18 -0.76
CA VAL A 8 -10.07 8.65 -0.58
C VAL A 8 -9.61 8.37 0.11
N HIS A 9 -9.09 8.46 0.33
CA HIS A 9 -8.66 8.48 0.91
C HIS A 9 -8.67 8.56 1.84
N GLN A 10 -8.82 8.44 1.74
CA GLN A 10 -8.85 8.66 2.58
C GLN A 10 -8.33 8.64 3.55
N CYS A 11 -8.03 8.34 3.46
CA CYS A 11 -7.47 8.19 4.40
C CYS A 11 -6.36 8.67 4.77
N MET A 12 -6.00 8.94 4.71
CA MET A 12 -5.23 9.45 5.13
C MET A 12 -4.89 10.29 6.16
N PRO A 13 -5.32 10.13 7.17
CA PRO A 13 -5.02 11.04 8.25
C PRO A 13 -3.67 10.88 8.89
N LEU A 14 -3.11 9.68 8.86
CA LEU A 14 -1.80 9.47 9.45
C LEU A 14 -0.69 10.28 8.76
N PRO A 15 -0.56 10.23 7.44
CA PRO A 15 0.42 11.08 6.75
C PRO A 15 0.16 12.55 6.97
N ALA A 16 -1.10 12.98 6.95
CA ALA A 16 -1.44 14.37 7.14
C ALA A 16 -1.04 14.86 8.52
N ARG A 17 -1.22 13.99 9.53
CA ARG A 17 -0.93 14.35 10.90
C ARG A 17 0.57 14.47 11.18
N PHE A 18 1.35 13.51 10.69
CA PHE A 18 2.80 13.49 10.95
C PHE A 18 3.57 14.25 9.89
N GLY A 19 3.08 14.26 8.65
CA GLY A 19 3.75 14.92 7.56
C GLY A 19 3.83 16.41 7.72
N ALA A 20 2.88 17.02 8.42
CA ALA A 20 2.92 18.44 8.69
C ALA A 20 4.20 18.83 9.43
N ARG A 21 4.77 17.90 10.19
CA ARG A 21 6.01 18.13 10.93
C ARG A 21 7.24 17.66 10.17
N HIS A 22 7.04 16.91 9.11
CA HIS A 22 8.17 16.35 8.37
C HIS A 22 7.84 16.30 6.88
N PRO A 23 8.08 17.40 6.17
CA PRO A 23 7.74 17.47 4.74
C PRO A 23 8.40 16.38 3.89
N LYS A 24 9.61 15.93 4.25
CA LYS A 24 10.26 14.85 3.50
C LYS A 24 9.47 13.56 3.58
N LEU A 25 8.89 13.26 4.74
CA LEU A 25 8.09 12.05 4.90
C LEU A 25 6.86 12.10 4.00
N VAL A 26 6.18 13.25 3.95
CA VAL A 26 5.03 13.41 3.07
C VAL A 26 5.43 13.16 1.61
N GLY A 27 6.54 13.73 1.17
CA GLY A 27 7.01 13.54 -0.20
C GLY A 27 7.34 12.10 -0.52
N ILE A 28 7.95 11.39 0.43
CA ILE A 28 8.28 9.97 0.24
C ILE A 28 7.00 9.15 0.11
N ILE A 29 6.02 9.40 0.98
CA ILE A 29 4.75 8.67 0.94
C ILE A 29 4.02 8.95 -0.38
N GLU A 30 4.04 10.18 -0.86
CA GLU A 30 3.42 10.52 -2.14
C GLU A 30 4.08 9.76 -3.29
N GLU A 31 5.42 9.62 -3.24
CA GLU A 31 6.13 8.82 -4.25
C GLU A 31 5.73 7.36 -4.18
N MET A 32 5.59 6.82 -2.98
CA MET A 32 5.12 5.45 -2.81
C MET A 32 3.71 5.28 -3.39
N GLU A 33 2.82 6.19 -3.07
CA GLU A 33 1.43 6.12 -3.53
C GLU A 33 1.32 6.25 -5.04
N GLY A 34 2.23 6.99 -5.65
CA GLY A 34 2.26 7.13 -7.10
C GLY A 34 2.91 5.96 -7.83
N ASN A 35 3.50 5.02 -7.10
CA ASN A 35 4.25 3.91 -7.68
C ASN A 35 3.90 2.61 -6.99
N LEU A 36 2.63 2.22 -7.05
CA LEU A 36 2.18 0.98 -6.40
C LEU A 36 2.35 -0.23 -7.29
N GLU A 37 2.17 -0.06 -8.60
CA GLU A 37 2.30 -1.17 -9.54
C GLU A 37 3.75 -1.62 -9.70
N GLU A 38 4.67 -0.66 -9.70
CA GLU A 38 6.10 -0.93 -9.79
C GLU A 38 6.79 -0.23 -8.63
N PRO A 39 6.80 -0.86 -7.46
CA PRO A 39 7.30 -0.20 -6.26
C PRO A 39 8.76 0.20 -6.38
N LEU A 40 9.04 1.40 -5.93
CA LEU A 40 10.41 1.93 -5.91
C LEU A 40 11.19 1.29 -4.77
N SER A 41 12.49 1.05 -5.00
CA SER A 41 13.34 0.47 -3.96
C SER A 41 13.54 1.47 -2.81
N PRO A 42 13.81 0.99 -1.60
CA PRO A 42 14.13 1.88 -0.49
C PRO A 42 15.32 2.79 -0.77
N SER A 43 16.34 2.27 -1.48
CA SER A 43 17.50 3.09 -1.80
C SER A 43 17.15 4.23 -2.74
N LEU A 44 16.27 4.00 -3.70
CA LEU A 44 15.83 5.05 -4.61
C LEU A 44 14.97 6.09 -3.88
N LEU A 45 14.06 5.63 -3.04
CA LEU A 45 13.23 6.54 -2.24
C LEU A 45 14.10 7.42 -1.34
N ALA A 46 15.10 6.84 -0.71
CA ALA A 46 16.02 7.61 0.14
C ALA A 46 16.79 8.63 -0.69
N ARG A 47 17.33 8.20 -1.83
CA ARG A 47 18.11 9.10 -2.69
C ARG A 47 17.28 10.29 -3.16
N GLN A 48 16.05 10.04 -3.56
CA GLN A 48 15.16 11.11 -4.01
C GLN A 48 14.89 12.14 -2.91
N ALA A 49 14.88 11.68 -1.67
CA ALA A 49 14.62 12.57 -0.52
C ALA A 49 15.90 13.17 0.05
N GLY A 50 17.06 12.85 -0.53
CA GLY A 50 18.33 13.33 -0.01
C GLY A 50 18.74 12.67 1.28
N LEU A 51 18.34 11.41 1.49
CA LEU A 51 18.61 10.65 2.71
C LEU A 51 19.40 9.40 2.40
N SER A 52 20.10 8.89 3.40
CA SER A 52 20.62 7.53 3.32
C SER A 52 19.48 6.55 3.63
N THR A 53 19.67 5.27 3.27
CA THR A 53 18.68 4.25 3.60
C THR A 53 18.49 4.14 5.11
N ARG A 54 19.55 4.32 5.88
CA ARG A 54 19.48 4.28 7.34
C ARG A 54 18.64 5.43 7.88
N GLN A 55 18.80 6.62 7.32
CA GLN A 55 17.99 7.77 7.71
C GLN A 55 16.52 7.55 7.34
N LEU A 56 16.27 6.95 6.18
CA LEU A 56 14.92 6.62 5.77
C LEU A 56 14.27 5.65 6.75
N GLU A 57 15.00 4.59 7.16
CA GLU A 57 14.51 3.63 8.13
C GLU A 57 14.15 4.30 9.45
N ARG A 58 15.04 5.18 9.94
CA ARG A 58 14.81 5.90 11.18
C ARG A 58 13.58 6.79 11.10
N LEU A 59 13.43 7.48 9.96
CA LEU A 59 12.31 8.38 9.76
C LEU A 59 10.98 7.64 9.85
N PHE A 60 10.90 6.49 9.16
CA PHE A 60 9.67 5.69 9.19
C PHE A 60 9.42 5.11 10.58
N ARG A 61 10.45 4.61 11.26
CA ARG A 61 10.29 4.08 12.61
C ARG A 61 9.79 5.14 13.57
N ARG A 62 10.35 6.34 13.47
CA ARG A 62 10.01 7.42 14.39
C ARG A 62 8.57 7.88 14.24
N TYR A 63 8.12 8.07 13.01
CA TYR A 63 6.81 8.67 12.76
C TYR A 63 5.71 7.67 12.48
N LEU A 64 6.03 6.50 11.95
CA LEU A 64 5.04 5.51 11.53
C LEU A 64 5.18 4.16 12.22
N ASP A 65 6.22 4.01 13.02
CA ASP A 65 6.47 2.80 13.83
C ASP A 65 6.57 1.53 12.99
N ARG A 66 7.12 1.65 11.78
CA ARG A 66 7.35 0.51 10.89
C ARG A 66 8.39 0.86 9.86
N SER A 67 8.92 -0.18 9.17
CA SER A 67 9.91 0.04 8.14
C SER A 67 9.26 0.64 6.88
N PRO A 68 10.05 1.28 6.01
CA PRO A 68 9.54 1.75 4.73
C PRO A 68 8.93 0.63 3.90
N LYS A 69 9.56 -0.55 3.91
CA LYS A 69 9.08 -1.69 3.14
C LYS A 69 7.73 -2.15 3.65
N ARG A 70 7.56 -2.20 4.97
CA ARG A 70 6.29 -2.60 5.56
C ARG A 70 5.20 -1.58 5.25
N TYR A 71 5.51 -0.30 5.38
CA TYR A 71 4.54 0.74 5.08
C TYR A 71 4.10 0.68 3.61
N TYR A 72 5.07 0.47 2.71
CA TYR A 72 4.78 0.36 1.29
C TYR A 72 3.85 -0.83 1.01
N LEU A 73 4.14 -1.96 1.64
CA LEU A 73 3.28 -3.13 1.50
C LEU A 73 1.85 -2.82 1.93
N GLU A 74 1.69 -2.12 3.04
CA GLU A 74 0.35 -1.76 3.52
C GLU A 74 -0.39 -0.85 2.55
N LEU A 75 0.31 0.09 1.93
CA LEU A 75 -0.30 0.94 0.91
C LEU A 75 -0.81 0.12 -0.27
N ARG A 76 -0.01 -0.85 -0.71
CA ARG A 76 -0.36 -1.72 -1.82
C ARG A 76 -1.58 -2.57 -1.48
N LEU A 77 -1.62 -3.10 -0.27
CA LEU A 77 -2.76 -3.90 0.18
C LEU A 77 -4.03 -3.07 0.34
N LYS A 78 -3.91 -1.83 0.80
CA LYS A 78 -5.07 -0.94 0.90
C LYS A 78 -5.62 -0.59 -0.47
N LYS A 79 -4.74 -0.35 -1.44
CA LYS A 79 -5.17 -0.12 -2.82
C LYS A 79 -5.88 -1.35 -3.37
N ALA A 80 -5.32 -2.54 -3.09
CA ALA A 80 -5.92 -3.78 -3.55
C ALA A 80 -7.33 -3.95 -2.99
N ARG A 81 -7.52 -3.66 -1.70
CA ARG A 81 -8.84 -3.76 -1.10
C ARG A 81 -9.82 -2.83 -1.78
N SER A 82 -9.40 -1.61 -2.04
CA SER A 82 -10.24 -0.64 -2.74
C SER A 82 -10.67 -1.17 -4.10
N LEU A 83 -9.72 -1.73 -4.87
CA LEU A 83 -10.03 -2.28 -6.19
C LEU A 83 -10.95 -3.50 -6.10
N LEU A 84 -10.73 -4.36 -5.10
CA LEU A 84 -11.58 -5.55 -4.92
C LEU A 84 -13.02 -5.16 -4.62
N LEU A 85 -13.21 -4.12 -3.83
CA LEU A 85 -14.55 -3.70 -3.40
C LEU A 85 -15.25 -2.77 -4.38
N GLN A 86 -14.50 -2.00 -5.15
CA GLN A 86 -15.08 -0.96 -5.98
C GLN A 86 -15.03 -1.23 -7.49
N THR A 87 -14.38 -2.31 -7.90
CA THR A 87 -14.30 -2.68 -9.32
C THR A 87 -14.61 -4.15 -9.49
N ASP A 88 -14.76 -4.57 -10.74
CA ASP A 88 -14.92 -5.98 -11.07
C ASP A 88 -13.64 -6.56 -11.68
N MET A 89 -12.50 -5.91 -11.48
CA MET A 89 -11.22 -6.44 -11.91
C MET A 89 -11.01 -7.83 -11.31
N SER A 90 -10.38 -8.71 -12.09
CA SER A 90 -10.06 -10.04 -11.56
C SER A 90 -9.08 -9.92 -10.40
N VAL A 91 -9.09 -10.90 -9.49
CA VAL A 91 -8.18 -10.90 -8.37
C VAL A 91 -6.72 -10.89 -8.84
N ILE A 92 -6.44 -11.61 -9.93
CA ILE A 92 -5.10 -11.63 -10.51
C ILE A 92 -4.70 -10.23 -11.00
N ASN A 93 -5.60 -9.55 -11.68
CA ASN A 93 -5.31 -8.20 -12.18
C ASN A 93 -5.16 -7.20 -11.04
N VAL A 94 -5.95 -7.35 -9.97
CA VAL A 94 -5.77 -6.50 -8.79
C VAL A 94 -4.38 -6.72 -8.20
N ALA A 95 -3.93 -7.97 -8.10
CA ALA A 95 -2.60 -8.28 -7.58
C ALA A 95 -1.53 -7.58 -8.41
N LEU A 96 -1.63 -7.69 -9.73
CA LEU A 96 -0.66 -7.07 -10.63
C LEU A 96 -0.67 -5.54 -10.51
N ALA A 97 -1.86 -4.96 -10.44
CA ALA A 97 -1.99 -3.50 -10.35
C ALA A 97 -1.41 -2.96 -9.04
N CYS A 98 -1.29 -3.81 -8.03
CA CYS A 98 -0.76 -3.42 -6.73
C CYS A 98 0.67 -3.91 -6.51
N GLY A 99 1.35 -4.30 -7.57
CA GLY A 99 2.77 -4.59 -7.53
C GLY A 99 3.14 -5.99 -7.08
N PHE A 100 2.19 -6.92 -7.11
CA PHE A 100 2.47 -8.31 -6.77
C PHE A 100 2.67 -9.11 -8.05
N SER A 101 3.78 -9.81 -8.14
CA SER A 101 4.08 -10.63 -9.30
C SER A 101 3.51 -12.04 -9.16
N SER A 102 3.10 -12.43 -7.95
CA SER A 102 2.58 -13.77 -7.65
C SER A 102 1.24 -13.65 -6.97
N PRO A 103 0.17 -14.27 -7.54
CA PRO A 103 -1.14 -14.29 -6.88
C PRO A 103 -1.09 -14.96 -5.52
N SER A 104 -0.28 -16.00 -5.37
CA SER A 104 -0.13 -16.70 -4.08
C SER A 104 0.46 -15.79 -3.02
N HIS A 105 1.49 -15.04 -3.38
CA HIS A 105 2.12 -14.09 -2.46
C HIS A 105 1.14 -12.98 -2.08
N PHE A 106 0.40 -12.49 -3.06
CA PHE A 106 -0.62 -11.48 -2.82
C PHE A 106 -1.66 -11.98 -1.82
N SER A 107 -2.23 -13.18 -2.07
CA SER A 107 -3.25 -13.73 -1.18
C SER A 107 -2.73 -13.92 0.23
N LYS A 108 -1.49 -14.39 0.36
CA LYS A 108 -0.87 -14.59 1.65
C LYS A 108 -0.71 -13.28 2.42
N CYS A 109 -0.20 -12.26 1.76
CA CYS A 109 -0.02 -10.95 2.38
C CYS A 109 -1.36 -10.32 2.74
N TYR A 110 -2.33 -10.44 1.84
CA TYR A 110 -3.65 -9.88 2.05
C TYR A 110 -4.32 -10.52 3.26
N ARG A 111 -4.27 -11.85 3.33
CA ARG A 111 -4.86 -12.57 4.45
C ARG A 111 -4.16 -12.22 5.77
N ALA A 112 -2.84 -12.08 5.74
CA ALA A 112 -2.11 -11.73 6.95
C ALA A 112 -2.50 -10.34 7.47
N PHE A 113 -2.78 -9.41 6.55
CA PHE A 113 -3.09 -8.04 6.92
C PHE A 113 -4.56 -7.84 7.28
N TYR A 114 -5.48 -8.43 6.49
CA TYR A 114 -6.92 -8.22 6.67
C TYR A 114 -7.65 -9.38 7.31
N GLY A 115 -7.00 -10.53 7.50
CA GLY A 115 -7.63 -11.68 8.14
C GLY A 115 -8.51 -12.50 7.20
N ARG A 116 -8.55 -12.18 5.91
CA ARG A 116 -9.33 -12.94 4.93
C ARG A 116 -8.66 -12.84 3.57
N THR A 117 -9.00 -13.78 2.68
CA THR A 117 -8.43 -13.80 1.34
C THR A 117 -9.05 -12.72 0.46
N PRO A 118 -8.38 -12.33 -0.63
CA PRO A 118 -8.97 -11.38 -1.58
C PRO A 118 -10.32 -11.84 -2.14
N TYR A 119 -10.46 -13.14 -2.38
CA TYR A 119 -11.73 -13.69 -2.88
C TYR A 119 -12.85 -13.48 -1.86
N ARG A 120 -12.55 -13.77 -0.59
CA ARG A 120 -13.54 -13.56 0.46
C ARG A 120 -13.88 -12.09 0.66
N GLU A 121 -12.88 -11.24 0.48
CA GLU A 121 -13.13 -9.80 0.57
C GLU A 121 -14.17 -9.36 -0.45
N ARG A 122 -14.11 -9.94 -1.64
CA ARG A 122 -15.08 -9.62 -2.70
C ARG A 122 -16.42 -10.33 -2.52
N GLY A 123 -16.51 -11.25 -1.58
CA GLY A 123 -17.72 -12.00 -1.35
C GLY A 123 -17.83 -13.27 -2.15
N ILE A 124 -16.75 -13.69 -2.81
CA ILE A 124 -16.72 -14.94 -3.57
C ILE A 124 -16.30 -16.06 -2.62
N PRO A 125 -17.11 -17.11 -2.45
CA PRO A 125 -16.71 -18.25 -1.61
C PRO A 125 -15.44 -18.89 -2.15
N VAL A 126 -14.58 -19.36 -1.23
CA VAL A 126 -13.32 -19.98 -1.64
C VAL A 126 -13.57 -21.21 -2.52
N ILE A 127 -14.59 -21.99 -2.22
CA ILE A 127 -14.94 -23.17 -3.02
C ILE A 127 -15.28 -22.76 -4.45
N ALA A 128 -16.07 -21.71 -4.62
CA ALA A 128 -16.42 -21.20 -5.95
C ALA A 128 -15.19 -20.67 -6.67
N ALA A 129 -14.27 -20.07 -5.95
CA ALA A 129 -13.04 -19.53 -6.55
C ALA A 129 -12.12 -20.64 -7.05
N VAL A 130 -12.17 -21.79 -6.42
CA VAL A 130 -11.33 -22.95 -6.80
C VAL A 130 -11.96 -23.73 -7.95
N ALA A 131 -13.27 -23.76 -7.96
CA ALA A 131 -13.99 -24.50 -9.00
C ALA A 131 -13.92 -23.80 -10.34
#